data_e7971cf5220a21abab7b4ccb38903dbc
#
_entry.id   e7971cf5220a21abab7b4ccb38903dbc
#
_cell.length_a   1.000
_cell.length_b   1.000
_cell.length_c   1.000
_cell.angle_alpha   90.00
_cell.angle_beta   90.00
_cell.angle_gamma   90.00
#
_symmetry.space_group_name_H-M   'P 1'
#
loop_
_entity.id
_entity.type
_entity.pdbx_description
1 polymer ?
#
loop_
_entity_poly.entity_id
_entity_poly.type
_entity_poly.pdbx_seq_one_letter_code
_entity_poly.pdbx_strand_id
1 'polypeptide(L)'
;MTHPVSQELRRLAVRAAERGADVCMQHLGRLVDATTKSAAGDVVTTVDRAAEQAVRAVLRDARPDDSMLGEEIAEHVGTGPLQWVIDPLDGTTNYTRRIPYFATSVAVRRVCDGSWLAGAVCAPALGSTWSAAKGEGAQVDSTTESARLPLPLVASTARLVGTGLSYDPGMRRRQLRDLGALVAEYTDMRRFGAAAVDLCLVAQGSLDAFVEGDLAVHDWAAGALIAEEAGADVTRPRVEGDPVSARWP
;
A
#
# COMPACT_ATOMS: atom_id res chain seq x y z
N MET A 1 22.91 -0.87 -14.43
CA MET A 1 22.53 0.25 -15.33
C MET A 1 21.13 0.65 -14.95
N THR A 2 20.98 1.85 -14.41
CA THR A 2 19.67 2.43 -14.03
C THR A 2 18.79 2.54 -15.29
N HIS A 3 17.56 2.03 -15.22
CA HIS A 3 16.57 2.20 -16.27
C HIS A 3 15.88 3.57 -16.09
N PRO A 4 16.19 4.60 -16.91
CA PRO A 4 15.61 5.95 -16.73
C PRO A 4 14.09 5.95 -16.63
N VAL A 5 13.44 5.04 -17.34
CA VAL A 5 11.98 4.87 -17.35
C VAL A 5 11.44 4.46 -15.98
N SER A 6 12.09 3.53 -15.27
CA SER A 6 11.60 3.07 -13.95
C SER A 6 11.66 4.16 -12.89
N GLN A 7 12.71 4.99 -12.92
CA GLN A 7 12.83 6.12 -12.00
C GLN A 7 11.82 7.25 -12.30
N GLU A 8 11.52 7.49 -13.56
CA GLU A 8 10.49 8.45 -13.95
C GLU A 8 9.11 7.98 -13.46
N LEU A 9 8.79 6.69 -13.64
CA LEU A 9 7.55 6.09 -13.14
C LEU A 9 7.46 6.18 -11.61
N ARG A 10 8.56 5.93 -10.88
CA ARG A 10 8.61 6.10 -9.42
C ARG A 10 8.29 7.53 -9.01
N ARG A 11 8.93 8.53 -9.65
CA ARG A 11 8.66 9.94 -9.35
C ARG A 11 7.19 10.31 -9.61
N LEU A 12 6.61 9.75 -10.66
CA LEU A 12 5.20 9.97 -10.97
C LEU A 12 4.29 9.30 -9.93
N ALA A 13 4.60 8.05 -9.51
CA ALA A 13 3.88 7.38 -8.44
C ALA A 13 3.91 8.17 -7.12
N VAL A 14 5.09 8.71 -6.74
CA VAL A 14 5.25 9.57 -5.55
C VAL A 14 4.35 10.80 -5.64
N ARG A 15 4.44 11.58 -6.73
CA ARG A 15 3.60 12.79 -6.89
C ARG A 15 2.10 12.47 -6.86
N ALA A 16 1.71 11.34 -7.45
CA ALA A 16 0.32 10.92 -7.48
C ALA A 16 -0.16 10.49 -6.09
N ALA A 17 0.63 9.70 -5.35
CA ALA A 17 0.31 9.28 -3.98
C ALA A 17 0.25 10.48 -3.02
N GLU A 18 1.21 11.39 -3.07
CA GLU A 18 1.21 12.63 -2.27
C GLU A 18 -0.03 13.49 -2.57
N ARG A 19 -0.44 13.58 -3.83
CA ARG A 19 -1.63 14.36 -4.19
C ARG A 19 -2.92 13.77 -3.62
N GLY A 20 -3.07 12.44 -3.61
CA GLY A 20 -4.18 11.75 -2.94
C GLY A 20 -4.15 11.97 -1.43
N ALA A 21 -2.98 11.78 -0.82
CA ALA A 21 -2.74 11.97 0.60
C ALA A 21 -3.04 13.41 1.07
N ASP A 22 -2.72 14.42 0.26
CA ASP A 22 -3.06 15.82 0.53
C ASP A 22 -4.58 16.02 0.64
N VAL A 23 -5.35 15.38 -0.24
CA VAL A 23 -6.83 15.42 -0.19
C VAL A 23 -7.32 14.78 1.11
N CYS A 24 -6.77 13.63 1.50
CA CYS A 24 -7.11 12.98 2.76
C CYS A 24 -6.83 13.90 3.96
N MET A 25 -5.66 14.52 4.01
CA MET A 25 -5.29 15.44 5.10
C MET A 25 -6.16 16.69 5.15
N GLN A 26 -6.55 17.27 4.01
CA GLN A 26 -7.43 18.45 3.96
C GLN A 26 -8.82 18.18 4.56
N HIS A 27 -9.27 16.93 4.54
CA HIS A 27 -10.57 16.51 5.04
C HIS A 27 -10.51 15.79 6.39
N LEU A 28 -9.32 15.51 6.90
CA LEU A 28 -9.15 14.79 8.18
C LEU A 28 -9.82 15.54 9.33
N GLY A 29 -10.66 14.81 10.07
CA GLY A 29 -11.40 15.37 11.21
C GLY A 29 -12.65 16.18 10.85
N ARG A 30 -12.95 16.40 9.58
CA ARG A 30 -14.24 16.98 9.14
C ARG A 30 -15.34 15.91 9.14
N LEU A 31 -16.59 16.34 9.17
CA LEU A 31 -17.72 15.44 8.92
C LEU A 31 -17.65 15.02 7.43
N VAL A 32 -17.56 13.74 7.21
CA VAL A 32 -17.59 13.14 5.86
C VAL A 32 -18.76 12.17 5.78
N ASP A 33 -19.43 12.16 4.64
CA ASP A 33 -20.46 11.16 4.37
C ASP A 33 -19.75 9.81 4.15
N ALA A 34 -20.10 8.85 4.99
CA ALA A 34 -19.55 7.50 4.93
C ALA A 34 -20.65 6.49 4.66
N THR A 35 -20.40 5.55 3.79
CA THR A 35 -21.28 4.42 3.48
C THR A 35 -20.55 3.10 3.66
N THR A 36 -21.29 2.03 3.97
CA THR A 36 -20.75 0.68 4.05
C THR A 36 -20.70 0.07 2.66
N LYS A 37 -19.55 -0.49 2.25
CA LYS A 37 -19.38 -1.15 0.95
C LYS A 37 -20.00 -2.55 0.93
N SER A 38 -19.39 -3.50 1.61
CA SER A 38 -19.74 -4.92 1.53
C SER A 38 -20.13 -5.53 2.87
N ALA A 39 -19.52 -5.12 3.96
CA ALA A 39 -19.74 -5.64 5.31
C ALA A 39 -19.64 -4.54 6.36
N ALA A 40 -20.15 -4.80 7.58
CA ALA A 40 -20.02 -3.87 8.69
C ALA A 40 -18.53 -3.61 9.00
N GLY A 41 -18.10 -2.38 8.86
CA GLY A 41 -16.70 -1.95 9.04
C GLY A 41 -15.94 -1.71 7.74
N ASP A 42 -16.45 -2.18 6.62
CA ASP A 42 -15.95 -1.85 5.28
C ASP A 42 -16.64 -0.55 4.82
N VAL A 43 -15.94 0.56 4.93
CA VAL A 43 -16.49 1.91 4.79
C VAL A 43 -15.81 2.64 3.64
N VAL A 44 -16.58 3.31 2.81
CA VAL A 44 -16.11 4.29 1.84
C VAL A 44 -16.61 5.67 2.20
N THR A 45 -15.80 6.68 1.95
CA THR A 45 -16.18 8.07 2.17
C THR A 45 -16.13 8.87 0.87
N THR A 46 -16.72 10.06 0.89
CA THR A 46 -16.56 11.00 -0.23
C THR A 46 -15.11 11.43 -0.43
N VAL A 47 -14.27 11.26 0.61
CA VAL A 47 -12.84 11.58 0.58
C VAL A 47 -12.06 10.56 -0.25
N ASP A 48 -12.39 9.27 -0.14
CA ASP A 48 -11.75 8.20 -0.95
C ASP A 48 -11.89 8.52 -2.44
N ARG A 49 -13.10 8.82 -2.88
CA ARG A 49 -13.38 9.19 -4.28
C ARG A 49 -12.69 10.48 -4.71
N ALA A 50 -12.66 11.50 -3.84
CA ALA A 50 -11.98 12.76 -4.14
C ALA A 50 -10.46 12.57 -4.22
N ALA A 51 -9.88 11.74 -3.35
CA ALA A 51 -8.47 11.37 -3.38
C ALA A 51 -8.13 10.60 -4.67
N GLU A 52 -8.95 9.61 -5.05
CA GLU A 52 -8.73 8.87 -6.29
C GLU A 52 -8.82 9.77 -7.52
N GLN A 53 -9.78 10.70 -7.57
CA GLN A 53 -9.88 11.68 -8.66
C GLN A 53 -8.60 12.53 -8.77
N ALA A 54 -8.04 12.95 -7.63
CA ALA A 54 -6.83 13.74 -7.59
C ALA A 54 -5.58 12.95 -8.06
N VAL A 55 -5.46 11.68 -7.65
CA VAL A 55 -4.43 10.76 -8.14
C VAL A 55 -4.54 10.58 -9.65
N ARG A 56 -5.73 10.23 -10.14
CA ARG A 56 -6.01 10.02 -11.57
C ARG A 56 -5.75 11.28 -12.42
N ALA A 57 -5.98 12.46 -11.88
CA ALA A 57 -5.68 13.72 -12.58
C ALA A 57 -4.16 13.85 -12.85
N VAL A 58 -3.32 13.60 -11.85
CA VAL A 58 -1.86 13.62 -11.97
C VAL A 58 -1.37 12.59 -12.99
N LEU A 59 -1.91 11.37 -12.92
CA LEU A 59 -1.51 10.30 -13.82
C LEU A 59 -1.95 10.58 -15.26
N ARG A 60 -3.18 11.03 -15.48
CA ARG A 60 -3.71 11.34 -16.81
C ARG A 60 -2.97 12.48 -17.51
N ASP A 61 -2.57 13.50 -16.76
CA ASP A 61 -1.79 14.62 -17.31
C ASP A 61 -0.44 14.14 -17.83
N ALA A 62 0.23 13.25 -17.12
CA ALA A 62 1.54 12.73 -17.52
C ALA A 62 1.48 11.53 -18.46
N ARG A 63 0.44 10.70 -18.38
CA ARG A 63 0.30 9.40 -19.04
C ARG A 63 -1.15 9.18 -19.52
N PRO A 64 -1.64 9.97 -20.49
CA PRO A 64 -3.04 9.97 -20.88
C PRO A 64 -3.53 8.64 -21.49
N ASP A 65 -2.62 7.86 -22.08
CA ASP A 65 -2.96 6.61 -22.77
C ASP A 65 -2.90 5.38 -21.84
N ASP A 66 -2.37 5.50 -20.61
CA ASP A 66 -2.23 4.37 -19.71
C ASP A 66 -3.56 3.97 -19.07
N SER A 67 -3.72 2.68 -18.75
CA SER A 67 -4.86 2.17 -18.00
C SER A 67 -4.76 2.56 -16.52
N MET A 68 -5.91 2.70 -15.85
CA MET A 68 -6.00 3.05 -14.43
C MET A 68 -7.05 2.19 -13.74
N LEU A 69 -6.64 1.34 -12.82
CA LEU A 69 -7.46 0.53 -11.95
C LEU A 69 -7.43 1.15 -10.54
N GLY A 70 -8.55 1.64 -10.07
CA GLY A 70 -8.68 2.17 -8.72
C GLY A 70 -9.70 1.39 -7.92
N GLU A 71 -9.78 1.68 -6.63
CA GLU A 71 -10.71 1.05 -5.71
C GLU A 71 -12.13 1.60 -5.86
N GLU A 72 -12.26 2.93 -6.06
CA GLU A 72 -13.53 3.64 -5.92
C GLU A 72 -14.17 4.04 -7.25
N ILE A 73 -13.35 4.19 -8.28
CA ILE A 73 -13.80 4.65 -9.61
C ILE A 73 -13.56 3.53 -10.61
N ALA A 74 -14.55 3.31 -11.47
CA ALA A 74 -14.48 2.29 -12.51
C ALA A 74 -13.15 2.33 -13.29
N GLU A 75 -12.66 1.16 -13.64
CA GLU A 75 -11.43 1.03 -14.40
C GLU A 75 -11.48 1.85 -15.70
N HIS A 76 -10.41 2.58 -15.95
CA HIS A 76 -10.14 3.20 -17.24
C HIS A 76 -9.21 2.29 -18.03
N VAL A 77 -9.68 1.76 -19.14
CA VAL A 77 -8.88 0.94 -20.04
C VAL A 77 -8.26 1.85 -21.11
N GLY A 78 -6.97 2.07 -21.02
CA GLY A 78 -6.20 2.83 -21.98
C GLY A 78 -5.62 1.96 -23.09
N THR A 79 -4.92 2.58 -24.04
CA THR A 79 -4.21 1.91 -25.14
C THR A 79 -2.71 1.82 -24.91
N GLY A 80 -2.22 2.43 -23.86
CA GLY A 80 -0.82 2.45 -23.46
C GLY A 80 -0.33 1.12 -22.87
N PRO A 81 0.99 0.95 -22.75
CA PRO A 81 1.58 -0.30 -22.29
C PRO A 81 1.52 -0.50 -20.76
N LEU A 82 1.06 0.48 -19.99
CA LEU A 82 1.09 0.47 -18.54
C LEU A 82 -0.32 0.50 -17.93
N GLN A 83 -0.44 -0.07 -16.74
CA GLN A 83 -1.62 0.03 -15.89
C GLN A 83 -1.21 0.53 -14.52
N TRP A 84 -1.81 1.62 -14.09
CA TRP A 84 -1.70 2.17 -12.76
C TRP A 84 -2.75 1.53 -11.85
N VAL A 85 -2.34 1.15 -10.64
CA VAL A 85 -3.19 0.56 -9.62
C VAL A 85 -3.19 1.50 -8.42
N ILE A 86 -4.38 1.90 -7.98
CA ILE A 86 -4.58 3.02 -7.05
C ILE A 86 -5.45 2.57 -5.88
N ASP A 87 -4.93 2.73 -4.67
CA ASP A 87 -5.72 2.79 -3.45
C ASP A 87 -5.69 4.24 -2.94
N PRO A 88 -6.80 4.96 -3.01
CA PRO A 88 -6.84 6.36 -2.60
C PRO A 88 -6.69 6.56 -1.09
N LEU A 89 -7.16 5.60 -0.29
CA LEU A 89 -7.17 5.69 1.17
C LEU A 89 -7.13 4.31 1.83
N ASP A 90 -5.96 3.64 1.78
CA ASP A 90 -5.70 2.46 2.58
C ASP A 90 -5.84 2.79 4.08
N GLY A 91 -6.67 2.02 4.78
CA GLY A 91 -7.00 2.29 6.17
C GLY A 91 -8.19 3.23 6.39
N THR A 92 -9.22 3.20 5.52
CA THR A 92 -10.43 4.04 5.61
C THR A 92 -11.11 3.95 6.99
N THR A 93 -11.14 2.76 7.61
CA THR A 93 -11.66 2.58 8.99
C THR A 93 -10.85 3.38 10.01
N ASN A 94 -9.53 3.37 9.90
CA ASN A 94 -8.65 4.17 10.75
C ASN A 94 -8.92 5.67 10.54
N TYR A 95 -8.97 6.08 9.29
CA TYR A 95 -9.23 7.46 8.92
C TYR A 95 -10.54 8.00 9.51
N THR A 96 -11.64 7.26 9.36
CA THR A 96 -12.96 7.64 9.91
C THR A 96 -12.98 7.68 11.43
N ARG A 97 -12.11 6.92 12.09
CA ARG A 97 -11.92 6.91 13.55
C ARG A 97 -10.84 7.88 14.02
N ARG A 98 -10.24 8.67 13.13
CA ARG A 98 -9.15 9.61 13.42
C ARG A 98 -7.90 8.92 14.00
N ILE A 99 -7.70 7.66 13.64
CA ILE A 99 -6.46 6.95 13.94
C ILE A 99 -5.46 7.35 12.84
N PRO A 100 -4.28 7.93 13.20
CA PRO A 100 -3.35 8.51 12.23
C PRO A 100 -2.49 7.45 11.51
N TYR A 101 -3.15 6.38 11.01
CA TYR A 101 -2.50 5.27 10.33
C TYR A 101 -3.31 4.89 9.09
N PHE A 102 -3.02 5.58 8.01
CA PHE A 102 -3.64 5.45 6.69
C PHE A 102 -2.70 6.02 5.62
N ALA A 103 -2.90 5.62 4.36
CA ALA A 103 -2.05 6.05 3.26
C ALA A 103 -2.82 6.12 1.92
N THR A 104 -2.23 6.82 0.94
CA THR A 104 -2.54 6.65 -0.47
C THR A 104 -1.46 5.79 -1.12
N SER A 105 -1.86 4.74 -1.83
CA SER A 105 -0.99 3.77 -2.47
C SER A 105 -1.14 3.82 -4.00
N VAL A 106 -0.03 3.90 -4.73
CA VAL A 106 -0.01 3.96 -6.20
C VAL A 106 1.09 3.05 -6.72
N ALA A 107 0.73 2.09 -7.56
CA ALA A 107 1.67 1.21 -8.23
C ALA A 107 1.47 1.23 -9.75
N VAL A 108 2.49 0.86 -10.51
CA VAL A 108 2.40 0.71 -11.95
C VAL A 108 2.99 -0.61 -12.41
N ARG A 109 2.25 -1.29 -13.31
CA ARG A 109 2.70 -2.53 -13.94
C ARG A 109 2.64 -2.44 -15.46
N ARG A 110 3.43 -3.29 -16.10
CA ARG A 110 3.36 -3.49 -17.55
C ARG A 110 2.20 -4.41 -17.89
N VAL A 111 1.39 -4.03 -18.87
CA VAL A 111 0.18 -4.79 -19.25
C VAL A 111 0.53 -6.16 -19.85
N CYS A 112 1.57 -6.24 -20.69
CA CYS A 112 1.86 -7.45 -21.48
C CYS A 112 2.39 -8.64 -20.65
N ASP A 113 3.03 -8.40 -19.50
CA ASP A 113 3.63 -9.46 -18.67
C ASP A 113 3.30 -9.33 -17.16
N GLY A 114 2.53 -8.31 -16.78
CA GLY A 114 2.14 -8.06 -15.39
C GLY A 114 3.28 -7.60 -14.47
N SER A 115 4.47 -7.33 -15.01
CA SER A 115 5.64 -6.91 -14.22
C SER A 115 5.40 -5.59 -13.51
N TRP A 116 5.55 -5.55 -12.18
CA TRP A 116 5.55 -4.31 -11.41
C TRP A 116 6.81 -3.52 -11.69
N LEU A 117 6.68 -2.22 -11.95
CA LEU A 117 7.78 -1.35 -12.41
C LEU A 117 8.14 -0.29 -11.38
N ALA A 118 7.16 0.30 -10.72
CA ALA A 118 7.37 1.30 -9.68
C ALA A 118 6.14 1.36 -8.76
N GLY A 119 6.34 1.91 -7.57
CA GLY A 119 5.26 2.15 -6.62
C GLY A 119 5.64 3.17 -5.55
N ALA A 120 4.62 3.76 -4.95
CA ALA A 120 4.74 4.68 -3.83
C ALA A 120 3.56 4.52 -2.86
N VAL A 121 3.85 4.66 -1.58
CA VAL A 121 2.87 4.69 -0.48
C VAL A 121 3.13 5.94 0.34
N CYS A 122 2.19 6.87 0.35
CA CYS A 122 2.27 8.11 1.11
C CYS A 122 1.36 8.03 2.34
N ALA A 123 1.96 7.97 3.53
CA ALA A 123 1.26 8.01 4.82
C ALA A 123 1.45 9.39 5.47
N PRO A 124 0.57 10.34 5.18
CA PRO A 124 0.80 11.75 5.50
C PRO A 124 0.79 12.02 7.01
N ALA A 125 -0.03 11.28 7.77
CA ALA A 125 -0.08 11.41 9.22
C ALA A 125 1.17 10.85 9.93
N LEU A 126 1.93 9.98 9.25
CA LEU A 126 3.25 9.50 9.71
C LEU A 126 4.39 10.38 9.17
N GLY A 127 4.10 11.33 8.28
CA GLY A 127 5.09 12.18 7.63
C GLY A 127 6.06 11.41 6.75
N SER A 128 5.65 10.31 6.13
CA SER A 128 6.50 9.40 5.37
C SER A 128 5.90 9.02 4.02
N THR A 129 6.76 9.00 2.99
CA THR A 129 6.46 8.46 1.67
C THR A 129 7.50 7.42 1.30
N TRP A 130 7.08 6.15 1.21
CA TRP A 130 7.92 5.06 0.73
C TRP A 130 7.77 4.90 -0.78
N SER A 131 8.85 4.59 -1.47
CA SER A 131 8.80 4.37 -2.92
C SER A 131 9.89 3.42 -3.40
N ALA A 132 9.62 2.74 -4.52
CA ALA A 132 10.57 1.88 -5.19
C ALA A 132 10.41 1.93 -6.72
N ALA A 133 11.49 1.57 -7.41
CA ALA A 133 11.47 1.25 -8.82
C ALA A 133 12.20 -0.07 -9.04
N LYS A 134 11.69 -0.92 -9.93
CA LYS A 134 12.21 -2.27 -10.19
C LYS A 134 13.71 -2.25 -10.52
N GLY A 135 14.49 -2.97 -9.71
CA GLY A 135 15.95 -3.07 -9.85
C GLY A 135 16.74 -1.86 -9.35
N GLU A 136 16.08 -0.87 -8.71
CA GLU A 136 16.72 0.35 -8.22
C GLU A 136 16.75 0.45 -6.69
N GLY A 137 16.11 -0.52 -6.01
CA GLY A 137 15.92 -0.52 -4.57
C GLY A 137 14.78 0.39 -4.12
N ALA A 138 14.59 0.43 -2.81
CA ALA A 138 13.53 1.20 -2.16
C ALA A 138 14.10 2.34 -1.30
N GLN A 139 13.28 3.36 -1.06
CA GLN A 139 13.60 4.50 -0.20
C GLN A 139 12.39 4.97 0.59
N VAL A 140 12.64 5.68 1.66
CA VAL A 140 11.65 6.47 2.39
C VAL A 140 12.07 7.92 2.40
N ASP A 141 11.14 8.80 2.08
CA ASP A 141 11.25 10.24 2.22
C ASP A 141 10.37 10.67 3.41
N SER A 142 10.97 11.31 4.39
CA SER A 142 10.26 11.87 5.55
C SER A 142 10.34 13.39 5.53
N THR A 143 9.69 14.04 6.48
CA THR A 143 9.74 15.50 6.63
C THR A 143 11.14 16.03 6.94
N THR A 144 12.06 15.19 7.38
CA THR A 144 13.41 15.57 7.82
C THR A 144 14.53 15.02 6.97
N GLU A 145 14.33 13.86 6.34
CA GLU A 145 15.37 13.15 5.59
C GLU A 145 14.83 12.19 4.55
N SER A 146 15.70 11.85 3.58
CA SER A 146 15.50 10.75 2.64
C SER A 146 16.50 9.65 2.92
N ALA A 147 16.06 8.41 3.01
CA ALA A 147 16.92 7.27 3.29
C ALA A 147 16.61 6.07 2.38
N ARG A 148 17.65 5.30 2.04
CA ARG A 148 17.48 3.99 1.38
C ARG A 148 17.04 2.95 2.39
N LEU A 149 16.25 2.00 1.93
CA LEU A 149 15.76 0.90 2.76
C LEU A 149 16.62 -0.37 2.58
N PRO A 150 16.73 -1.23 3.61
CA PRO A 150 16.17 -1.02 4.96
C PRO A 150 16.94 0.04 5.76
N LEU A 151 16.29 0.60 6.78
CA LEU A 151 16.94 1.53 7.70
C LEU A 151 17.89 0.79 8.67
N PRO A 152 18.99 1.40 9.12
CA PRO A 152 19.78 0.87 10.20
C PRO A 152 18.98 0.95 11.51
N LEU A 153 18.49 -0.19 11.98
CA LEU A 153 17.74 -0.27 13.22
C LEU A 153 18.64 -0.63 14.40
N VAL A 154 18.21 -0.24 15.60
CA VAL A 154 18.83 -0.71 16.83
C VAL A 154 18.65 -2.23 16.93
N ALA A 155 19.70 -2.95 17.24
CA ALA A 155 19.64 -4.40 17.39
C ALA A 155 18.59 -4.79 18.45
N SER A 156 17.65 -5.64 18.06
CA SER A 156 16.61 -6.16 18.93
C SER A 156 16.50 -7.67 18.74
N THR A 157 16.17 -8.38 19.81
CA THR A 157 15.82 -9.80 19.76
C THR A 157 14.32 -10.01 19.56
N ALA A 158 13.52 -8.95 19.65
CA ALA A 158 12.10 -9.03 19.39
C ALA A 158 11.85 -9.15 17.88
N ARG A 159 11.08 -10.17 17.50
CA ARG A 159 10.60 -10.37 16.14
C ARG A 159 9.15 -10.00 16.07
N LEU A 160 8.80 -9.09 15.14
CA LEU A 160 7.46 -8.52 15.01
C LEU A 160 6.81 -8.94 13.70
N VAL A 161 5.57 -9.43 13.76
CA VAL A 161 4.76 -9.70 12.58
C VAL A 161 3.57 -8.76 12.49
N GLY A 162 3.37 -8.14 11.32
CA GLY A 162 2.17 -7.42 10.97
C GLY A 162 1.12 -8.34 10.35
N THR A 163 -0.15 -8.08 10.57
CA THR A 163 -1.26 -8.83 9.97
C THR A 163 -2.54 -8.01 9.93
N GLY A 164 -3.50 -8.44 9.11
CA GLY A 164 -4.86 -7.94 9.11
C GLY A 164 -5.89 -9.05 9.17
N LEU A 165 -7.14 -8.66 9.24
CA LEU A 165 -8.28 -9.56 9.31
C LEU A 165 -9.38 -9.06 8.38
N SER A 166 -9.95 -9.96 7.59
CA SER A 166 -11.05 -9.68 6.66
C SER A 166 -12.28 -9.09 7.37
N TYR A 167 -12.99 -8.23 6.66
CA TYR A 167 -14.31 -7.74 7.08
C TYR A 167 -15.38 -8.83 6.96
N ASP A 168 -15.19 -9.87 6.12
CA ASP A 168 -16.09 -11.03 6.08
C ASP A 168 -15.97 -11.87 7.37
N PRO A 169 -17.06 -12.10 8.10
CA PRO A 169 -17.01 -12.82 9.38
C PRO A 169 -16.57 -14.29 9.24
N GLY A 170 -16.80 -14.92 8.08
CA GLY A 170 -16.42 -16.31 7.81
C GLY A 170 -14.91 -16.42 7.58
N MET A 171 -14.37 -15.54 6.73
CA MET A 171 -12.95 -15.44 6.46
C MET A 171 -12.19 -15.06 7.73
N ARG A 172 -12.65 -14.05 8.45
CA ARG A 172 -12.04 -13.61 9.72
C ARG A 172 -11.93 -14.74 10.75
N ARG A 173 -12.96 -15.58 10.88
CA ARG A 173 -12.90 -16.78 11.77
C ARG A 173 -11.84 -17.79 11.32
N ARG A 174 -11.61 -17.94 10.01
CA ARG A 174 -10.53 -18.81 9.49
C ARG A 174 -9.17 -18.21 9.82
N GLN A 175 -8.96 -16.93 9.48
CA GLN A 175 -7.72 -16.21 9.77
C GLN A 175 -7.36 -16.23 11.26
N LEU A 176 -8.37 -16.05 12.16
CA LEU A 176 -8.14 -16.13 13.61
C LEU A 176 -7.70 -17.52 14.09
N ARG A 177 -8.11 -18.61 13.43
CA ARG A 177 -7.60 -19.95 13.77
C ARG A 177 -6.14 -20.13 13.37
N ASP A 178 -5.76 -19.55 12.23
CA ASP A 178 -4.41 -19.70 11.67
C ASP A 178 -3.42 -18.75 12.37
N LEU A 179 -3.93 -17.67 12.97
CA LEU A 179 -3.14 -16.65 13.68
C LEU A 179 -2.28 -17.22 14.81
N GLY A 180 -2.76 -18.26 15.51
CA GLY A 180 -2.00 -18.89 16.60
C GLY A 180 -0.68 -19.51 16.12
N ALA A 181 -0.68 -20.14 14.95
CA ALA A 181 0.54 -20.69 14.35
C ALA A 181 1.50 -19.58 13.90
N LEU A 182 0.96 -18.53 13.28
CA LEU A 182 1.74 -17.37 12.85
C LEU A 182 2.45 -16.70 14.03
N VAL A 183 1.72 -16.38 15.09
CA VAL A 183 2.26 -15.65 16.25
C VAL A 183 3.29 -16.49 17.02
N ALA A 184 3.20 -17.82 16.99
CA ALA A 184 4.18 -18.69 17.63
C ALA A 184 5.62 -18.56 17.08
N GLU A 185 5.77 -18.05 15.85
CA GLU A 185 7.07 -17.83 15.21
C GLU A 185 7.70 -16.47 15.55
N TYR A 186 6.92 -15.55 16.16
CA TYR A 186 7.32 -14.18 16.45
C TYR A 186 7.18 -13.85 17.93
N THR A 187 7.85 -12.80 18.36
CA THR A 187 7.78 -12.33 19.76
C THR A 187 6.47 -11.59 20.04
N ASP A 188 5.96 -10.86 19.06
CA ASP A 188 4.76 -10.05 19.20
C ASP A 188 4.13 -9.75 17.82
N MET A 189 2.90 -9.31 17.82
CA MET A 189 2.10 -9.07 16.65
C MET A 189 1.60 -7.63 16.60
N ARG A 190 1.44 -7.11 15.37
CA ARG A 190 0.80 -5.81 15.11
C ARG A 190 -0.38 -5.98 14.16
N ARG A 191 -1.50 -5.33 14.47
CA ARG A 191 -2.65 -5.19 13.59
C ARG A 191 -2.97 -3.71 13.45
N PHE A 192 -2.30 -3.03 12.52
CA PHE A 192 -2.44 -1.59 12.37
C PHE A 192 -3.64 -1.19 11.50
N GLY A 193 -3.94 -1.94 10.44
CA GLY A 193 -5.13 -1.77 9.62
C GLY A 193 -4.96 -0.88 8.40
N ALA A 194 -3.77 -0.87 7.82
CA ALA A 194 -3.44 -0.30 6.52
C ALA A 194 -2.32 -1.15 5.91
N ALA A 195 -2.70 -2.07 5.02
CA ALA A 195 -1.81 -3.12 4.51
C ALA A 195 -0.63 -2.57 3.70
N ALA A 196 -0.86 -1.52 2.91
CA ALA A 196 0.21 -0.87 2.16
C ALA A 196 1.29 -0.29 3.08
N VAL A 197 0.88 0.30 4.22
CA VAL A 197 1.83 0.83 5.22
C VAL A 197 2.54 -0.30 5.95
N ASP A 198 1.83 -1.37 6.33
CA ASP A 198 2.42 -2.53 7.01
C ASP A 198 3.53 -3.17 6.16
N LEU A 199 3.31 -3.33 4.85
CA LEU A 199 4.32 -3.78 3.90
C LEU A 199 5.53 -2.82 3.81
N CYS A 200 5.29 -1.50 3.87
CA CYS A 200 6.37 -0.51 3.93
C CYS A 200 7.16 -0.58 5.25
N LEU A 201 6.51 -0.92 6.37
CA LEU A 201 7.21 -1.15 7.63
C LEU A 201 8.09 -2.41 7.58
N VAL A 202 7.71 -3.45 6.81
CA VAL A 202 8.62 -4.56 6.50
C VAL A 202 9.80 -4.05 5.69
N ALA A 203 9.55 -3.32 4.59
CA ALA A 203 10.61 -2.74 3.77
C ALA A 203 11.61 -1.90 4.58
N GLN A 204 11.11 -1.20 5.58
CA GLN A 204 11.91 -0.37 6.48
C GLN A 204 12.72 -1.19 7.51
N GLY A 205 12.33 -2.43 7.78
CA GLY A 205 12.88 -3.28 8.82
C GLY A 205 12.20 -3.12 10.19
N SER A 206 11.17 -2.29 10.30
CA SER A 206 10.41 -2.08 11.54
C SER A 206 9.50 -3.27 11.90
N LEU A 207 9.09 -4.05 10.91
CA LEU A 207 8.48 -5.37 11.05
C LEU A 207 9.37 -6.42 10.42
N ASP A 208 9.47 -7.59 11.04
CA ASP A 208 10.21 -8.73 10.49
C ASP A 208 9.41 -9.44 9.39
N ALA A 209 8.09 -9.37 9.50
CA ALA A 209 7.19 -9.93 8.48
C ALA A 209 5.82 -9.22 8.48
N PHE A 210 5.11 -9.42 7.38
CA PHE A 210 3.67 -9.12 7.23
C PHE A 210 3.00 -10.25 6.49
N VAL A 211 1.79 -10.61 6.90
CA VAL A 211 0.94 -11.56 6.18
C VAL A 211 -0.53 -11.20 6.35
N GLU A 212 -1.25 -11.09 5.24
CA GLU A 212 -2.69 -10.86 5.24
C GLU A 212 -3.33 -11.47 4.00
N GLY A 213 -4.45 -12.15 4.17
CA GLY A 213 -5.28 -12.69 3.10
C GLY A 213 -6.52 -11.85 2.86
N ASP A 214 -7.16 -12.07 1.70
CA ASP A 214 -8.40 -11.38 1.33
C ASP A 214 -8.19 -9.89 1.00
N LEU A 215 -7.00 -9.56 0.48
CA LEU A 215 -6.64 -8.22 0.01
C LEU A 215 -6.82 -8.11 -1.51
N ALA A 216 -7.33 -6.98 -1.96
CA ALA A 216 -7.36 -6.63 -3.37
C ALA A 216 -5.99 -6.13 -3.86
N VAL A 217 -5.81 -6.07 -5.18
CA VAL A 217 -4.52 -5.71 -5.77
C VAL A 217 -4.04 -4.30 -5.37
N HIS A 218 -4.94 -3.37 -5.16
CA HIS A 218 -4.61 -2.00 -4.77
C HIS A 218 -4.05 -1.90 -3.34
N ASP A 219 -4.49 -2.79 -2.41
CA ASP A 219 -4.03 -2.82 -1.02
C ASP A 219 -2.54 -3.17 -0.89
N TRP A 220 -2.02 -4.01 -1.80
CA TRP A 220 -0.69 -4.57 -1.63
C TRP A 220 0.32 -4.24 -2.74
N ALA A 221 -0.12 -3.81 -3.93
CA ALA A 221 0.77 -3.74 -5.10
C ALA A 221 2.00 -2.85 -4.89
N ALA A 222 1.84 -1.64 -4.38
CA ALA A 222 2.95 -0.72 -4.12
C ALA A 222 3.80 -1.20 -2.94
N GLY A 223 3.17 -1.52 -1.80
CA GLY A 223 3.88 -1.97 -0.60
C GLY A 223 4.70 -3.25 -0.83
N ALA A 224 4.14 -4.22 -1.57
CA ALA A 224 4.85 -5.46 -1.92
C ALA A 224 6.06 -5.21 -2.81
N LEU A 225 5.96 -4.30 -3.81
CA LEU A 225 7.13 -3.93 -4.62
C LEU A 225 8.20 -3.22 -3.78
N ILE A 226 7.78 -2.32 -2.88
CA ILE A 226 8.70 -1.58 -2.00
C ILE A 226 9.43 -2.56 -1.08
N ALA A 227 8.73 -3.55 -0.49
CA ALA A 227 9.33 -4.57 0.35
C ALA A 227 10.33 -5.45 -0.44
N GLU A 228 9.96 -5.90 -1.64
CA GLU A 228 10.82 -6.69 -2.52
C GLU A 228 12.10 -5.92 -2.90
N GLU A 229 11.98 -4.66 -3.29
CA GLU A 229 13.11 -3.81 -3.68
C GLU A 229 13.99 -3.39 -2.48
N ALA A 230 13.47 -3.47 -1.25
CA ALA A 230 14.26 -3.34 -0.02
C ALA A 230 15.05 -4.61 0.32
N GLY A 231 14.70 -5.76 -0.27
CA GLY A 231 15.38 -7.04 -0.08
C GLY A 231 14.59 -8.07 0.74
N ALA A 232 13.32 -7.82 1.06
CA ALA A 232 12.47 -8.81 1.69
C ALA A 232 11.99 -9.89 0.69
N ASP A 233 11.78 -11.10 1.18
CA ASP A 233 11.11 -12.15 0.43
C ASP A 233 9.60 -11.86 0.36
N VAL A 234 9.06 -11.68 -0.86
CA VAL A 234 7.66 -11.33 -1.08
C VAL A 234 6.91 -12.43 -1.83
N THR A 235 5.77 -12.85 -1.27
CA THR A 235 4.81 -13.71 -1.97
C THR A 235 3.55 -12.90 -2.27
N ARG A 236 3.13 -12.89 -3.53
CA ARG A 236 1.91 -12.22 -3.99
C ARG A 236 0.78 -13.20 -4.20
N PRO A 237 -0.48 -12.81 -3.96
CA PRO A 237 -1.65 -13.64 -4.25
C PRO A 237 -1.65 -14.13 -5.71
N ARG A 238 -1.96 -15.41 -5.92
CA ARG A 238 -2.13 -16.02 -7.26
C ARG A 238 -3.58 -16.14 -7.65
N VAL A 239 -4.44 -16.31 -6.65
CA VAL A 239 -5.89 -16.32 -6.79
C VAL A 239 -6.49 -15.46 -5.67
N GLU A 240 -7.76 -15.08 -5.86
CA GLU A 240 -8.49 -14.31 -4.86
C GLU A 240 -8.54 -15.06 -3.51
N GLY A 241 -8.27 -14.35 -2.43
CA GLY A 241 -8.21 -14.90 -1.07
C GLY A 241 -6.84 -15.44 -0.63
N ASP A 242 -5.90 -15.69 -1.57
CA ASP A 242 -4.53 -16.01 -1.20
C ASP A 242 -3.90 -14.87 -0.39
N PRO A 243 -3.03 -15.17 0.59
CA PRO A 243 -2.34 -14.12 1.32
C PRO A 243 -1.23 -13.46 0.47
N VAL A 244 -1.07 -12.16 0.66
CA VAL A 244 0.21 -11.49 0.41
C VAL A 244 1.08 -11.65 1.65
N SER A 245 2.37 -11.88 1.45
CA SER A 245 3.33 -11.87 2.55
C SER A 245 4.64 -11.21 2.14
N ALA A 246 5.28 -10.58 3.10
CA ALA A 246 6.64 -10.08 2.99
C ALA A 246 7.39 -10.44 4.28
N ARG A 247 8.65 -10.88 4.18
CA ARG A 247 9.47 -11.22 5.35
C ARG A 247 10.94 -11.04 5.06
N TRP A 248 11.69 -10.69 6.10
CA TRP A 248 13.16 -10.75 6.03
C TRP A 248 13.65 -12.19 6.07
N PRO A 249 14.69 -12.52 5.28
CA PRO A 249 15.30 -13.84 5.25
C PRO A 249 15.79 -14.32 6.62
#